data_392588f5519290300dd77a99f026039f
#
_entry.id   392588f5519290300dd77a99f026039f
#
_cell.length_a   1.000
_cell.length_b   1.000
_cell.length_c   1.000
_cell.angle_alpha   90.00
_cell.angle_beta   90.00
_cell.angle_gamma   90.00
#
_symmetry.space_group_name_H-M   'P 1'
#
loop_
_entity.id
_entity.type
_entity.pdbx_description
1 polymer ?
#
loop_
_entity_poly.entity_id
_entity_poly.type
_entity_poly.pdbx_seq_one_letter_code
_entity_poly.pdbx_strand_id
1 'polypeptide(L)'
;MQYDAEPPEIVRRKVGENPVVIFTVSTCYLCLAVKRLFRGLGVNTTVFELDEEPDGKELEKALMRLSSAVPVVFVGGKLLGSVDRVLASHISGMLVPLLKEAGALWL
;
A
#
# COMPACT_ATOMS: atom_id res chain seq x y z
N MET A 1 -4.01 21.49 7.78
CA MET A 1 -4.45 20.79 8.37
C MET A 1 -4.50 19.63 7.79
N GLN A 2 -4.50 18.95 8.06
CA GLN A 2 -4.58 17.88 7.65
C GLN A 2 -5.62 17.22 8.04
N TYR A 3 -6.21 16.66 7.47
CA TYR A 3 -7.19 15.97 7.95
C TYR A 3 -6.95 14.64 7.50
N ASP A 4 -7.40 13.74 8.18
CA ASP A 4 -7.26 12.46 7.89
C ASP A 4 -8.46 12.01 7.29
N ALA A 5 -8.59 12.14 6.07
CA ALA A 5 -9.71 11.60 5.38
C ALA A 5 -9.61 10.11 5.45
N GLU A 6 -10.63 9.49 5.93
CA GLU A 6 -10.67 8.04 5.89
C GLU A 6 -10.75 7.58 4.46
N PRO A 7 -10.10 6.48 4.12
CA PRO A 7 -10.24 5.92 2.78
C PRO A 7 -11.69 5.58 2.48
N PRO A 8 -12.12 5.68 1.23
CA PRO A 8 -13.45 5.22 0.85
C PRO A 8 -13.67 3.77 1.26
N GLU A 9 -14.93 3.42 1.50
CA GLU A 9 -15.25 2.09 2.02
C GLU A 9 -14.74 0.97 1.14
N ILE A 10 -14.79 1.14 -0.18
CA ILE A 10 -14.33 0.11 -1.10
C ILE A 10 -12.85 -0.19 -0.87
N VAL A 11 -12.06 0.83 -0.55
CA VAL A 11 -10.64 0.66 -0.25
C VAL A 11 -10.49 0.03 1.14
N ARG A 12 -11.24 0.50 2.11
CA ARG A 12 -11.15 -0.03 3.48
C ARG A 12 -11.45 -1.51 3.56
N ARG A 13 -12.40 -1.99 2.75
CA ARG A 13 -12.70 -3.41 2.72
C ARG A 13 -11.51 -4.23 2.27
N LYS A 14 -10.78 -3.72 1.27
CA LYS A 14 -9.63 -4.43 0.74
C LYS A 14 -8.45 -4.42 1.71
N VAL A 15 -8.25 -3.31 2.43
CA VAL A 15 -7.08 -3.20 3.30
C VAL A 15 -7.33 -3.73 4.71
N GLY A 16 -8.58 -3.88 5.12
CA GLY A 16 -8.91 -4.16 6.52
C GLY A 16 -8.45 -5.49 7.06
N GLU A 17 -8.23 -6.47 6.18
CA GLU A 17 -7.90 -7.81 6.63
C GLU A 17 -6.44 -8.17 6.47
N ASN A 18 -5.64 -7.26 5.94
CA ASN A 18 -4.26 -7.58 5.62
C ASN A 18 -3.32 -6.53 6.17
N PRO A 19 -2.19 -6.93 6.77
CA PRO A 19 -1.25 -5.97 7.36
C PRO A 19 -0.59 -5.07 6.34
N VAL A 20 -0.29 -5.58 5.15
CA VAL A 20 0.31 -4.78 4.08
C VAL A 20 -0.44 -5.05 2.78
N VAL A 21 -0.96 -4.00 2.18
CA VAL A 21 -1.71 -4.11 0.92
C VAL A 21 -1.08 -3.17 -0.10
N ILE A 22 -0.87 -3.67 -1.29
CA ILE A 22 -0.33 -2.89 -2.40
C ILE A 22 -1.34 -2.91 -3.54
N PHE A 23 -1.78 -1.73 -3.96
CA PHE A 23 -2.61 -1.60 -5.16
C PHE A 23 -1.71 -1.22 -6.32
N THR A 24 -1.80 -1.98 -7.41
CA THR A 24 -0.90 -1.83 -8.53
C THR A 24 -1.64 -2.07 -9.84
N VAL A 25 -0.94 -1.95 -10.95
CA VAL A 25 -1.44 -2.41 -12.25
C VAL A 25 -0.40 -3.36 -12.82
N SER A 26 -0.84 -4.27 -13.70
CA SER A 26 0.00 -5.36 -14.19
C SER A 26 1.27 -4.87 -14.89
N THR A 27 1.21 -3.70 -15.51
CA THR A 27 2.33 -3.18 -16.28
C THR A 27 3.25 -2.25 -15.49
N CYS A 28 3.08 -2.14 -14.18
CA CYS A 28 3.81 -1.18 -13.39
C CYS A 28 5.18 -1.71 -12.96
N TYR A 29 6.25 -1.09 -13.45
CA TYR A 29 7.60 -1.48 -13.07
C TYR A 29 7.94 -1.07 -11.66
N LEU A 30 7.48 0.11 -11.23
CA LEU A 30 7.77 0.60 -9.88
C LEU A 30 7.08 -0.25 -8.82
N CYS A 31 5.95 -0.84 -9.18
CA CYS A 31 5.25 -1.73 -8.27
C CYS A 31 6.08 -2.97 -7.98
N LEU A 32 6.80 -3.45 -8.98
CA LEU A 32 7.68 -4.60 -8.79
C LEU A 32 8.79 -4.28 -7.80
N ALA A 33 9.35 -3.08 -7.88
CA ALA A 33 10.41 -2.67 -6.96
C ALA A 33 9.89 -2.63 -5.52
N VAL A 34 8.68 -2.11 -5.32
CA VAL A 34 8.07 -2.06 -4.00
C VAL A 34 7.80 -3.46 -3.46
N LYS A 35 7.29 -4.35 -4.30
CA LYS A 35 7.06 -5.74 -3.91
C LYS A 35 8.35 -6.41 -3.46
N ARG A 36 9.43 -6.17 -4.20
CA ARG A 36 10.72 -6.76 -3.88
C ARG A 36 11.29 -6.22 -2.57
N LEU A 37 11.06 -4.94 -2.31
CA LEU A 37 11.51 -4.33 -1.07
C LEU A 37 10.85 -5.03 0.12
N PHE A 38 9.53 -5.18 0.11
CA PHE A 38 8.83 -5.83 1.20
C PHE A 38 9.23 -7.29 1.35
N ARG A 39 9.38 -8.00 0.22
CA ARG A 39 9.82 -9.38 0.27
C ARG A 39 11.20 -9.50 0.89
N GLY A 40 12.09 -8.58 0.55
CA GLY A 40 13.44 -8.57 1.12
C GLY A 40 13.44 -8.31 2.62
N LEU A 41 12.41 -7.65 3.14
CA LEU A 41 12.26 -7.44 4.57
C LEU A 41 11.56 -8.62 5.26
N GLY A 42 11.16 -9.63 4.52
CA GLY A 42 10.47 -10.78 5.08
C GLY A 42 8.98 -10.55 5.31
N VAL A 43 8.40 -9.62 4.59
CA VAL A 43 7.00 -9.26 4.76
C VAL A 43 6.16 -9.85 3.64
N ASN A 44 5.07 -10.52 4.02
CA ASN A 44 4.09 -10.99 3.04
C ASN A 44 3.13 -9.86 2.74
N THR A 45 2.96 -9.55 1.46
CA THR A 45 2.07 -8.49 1.04
C THR A 45 0.86 -9.08 0.30
N THR A 46 -0.25 -8.37 0.40
CA THR A 46 -1.42 -8.70 -0.41
C THR A 46 -1.47 -7.67 -1.55
N VAL A 47 -1.47 -8.16 -2.78
CA VAL A 47 -1.39 -7.31 -3.95
C VAL A 47 -2.69 -7.38 -4.72
N PHE A 48 -3.26 -6.22 -5.03
CA PHE A 48 -4.45 -6.15 -5.87
C PHE A 48 -4.08 -5.43 -7.15
N GLU A 49 -4.24 -6.09 -8.28
CA GLU A 49 -3.97 -5.49 -9.58
C GLU A 49 -5.27 -4.88 -10.10
N LEU A 50 -5.29 -3.56 -10.17
CA LEU A 50 -6.52 -2.83 -10.48
C LEU A 50 -7.09 -3.15 -11.86
N ASP A 51 -6.22 -3.47 -12.81
CA ASP A 51 -6.66 -3.82 -14.14
C ASP A 51 -7.24 -5.23 -14.22
N GLU A 52 -7.10 -6.02 -13.16
CA GLU A 52 -7.63 -7.38 -13.12
C GLU A 52 -8.76 -7.56 -12.11
N GLU A 53 -9.00 -6.58 -11.25
CA GLU A 53 -10.06 -6.69 -10.26
C GLU A 53 -11.40 -6.34 -10.88
N PRO A 54 -12.48 -7.05 -10.53
CA PRO A 54 -13.81 -6.73 -11.06
C PRO A 54 -14.24 -5.29 -10.76
N ASP A 55 -13.86 -4.78 -9.59
CA ASP A 55 -14.18 -3.42 -9.17
C ASP A 55 -12.99 -2.48 -9.33
N GLY A 56 -12.07 -2.82 -10.23
CA GLY A 56 -10.81 -2.08 -10.37
C GLY A 56 -10.98 -0.62 -10.71
N LYS A 57 -11.95 -0.27 -11.56
CA LYS A 57 -12.15 1.13 -11.92
C LYS A 57 -12.65 1.96 -10.75
N GLU A 58 -13.53 1.39 -9.94
CA GLU A 58 -14.01 2.09 -8.75
C GLU A 58 -12.89 2.25 -7.74
N LEU A 59 -12.08 1.20 -7.55
CA LEU A 59 -10.94 1.26 -6.67
C LEU A 59 -9.95 2.31 -7.15
N GLU A 60 -9.68 2.36 -8.45
CA GLU A 60 -8.75 3.33 -8.99
C GLU A 60 -9.20 4.75 -8.71
N LYS A 61 -10.48 5.04 -8.94
CA LYS A 61 -11.00 6.36 -8.66
C LYS A 61 -10.87 6.73 -7.18
N ALA A 62 -11.18 5.79 -6.31
CA ALA A 62 -11.07 6.02 -4.87
C ALA A 62 -9.63 6.26 -4.46
N LEU A 63 -8.69 5.49 -5.01
CA LEU A 63 -7.28 5.61 -4.67
C LEU A 63 -6.68 6.90 -5.20
N MET A 64 -7.11 7.37 -6.34
CA MET A 64 -6.59 8.62 -6.90
C MET A 64 -6.96 9.84 -6.08
N ARG A 65 -7.93 9.73 -5.20
CA ARG A 65 -8.23 10.79 -4.25
C ARG A 65 -7.22 10.82 -3.11
N LEU A 66 -6.53 9.70 -2.87
CA LEU A 66 -5.60 9.55 -1.76
C LEU A 66 -4.15 9.67 -2.20
N SER A 67 -3.87 9.29 -3.44
CA SER A 67 -2.52 9.26 -3.95
C SER A 67 -2.56 9.53 -5.44
N SER A 68 -1.54 10.18 -5.96
CA SER A 68 -1.54 10.57 -7.37
C SER A 68 -1.11 9.47 -8.32
N ALA A 69 -0.59 8.38 -7.82
CA ALA A 69 -0.02 7.35 -8.69
C ALA A 69 0.02 5.99 -8.02
N VAL A 70 0.02 4.94 -8.81
CA VAL A 70 0.28 3.58 -8.33
C VAL A 70 1.79 3.37 -8.34
N PRO A 71 2.31 2.51 -7.47
CA PRO A 71 1.62 1.69 -6.48
C PRO A 71 1.11 2.51 -5.31
N VAL A 72 0.04 2.06 -4.70
CA VAL A 72 -0.47 2.68 -3.47
C VAL A 72 -0.36 1.64 -2.36
N VAL A 73 0.32 1.98 -1.29
CA VAL A 73 0.64 1.03 -0.23
C VAL A 73 -0.04 1.43 1.07
N PHE A 74 -0.69 0.45 1.68
CA PHE A 74 -1.30 0.61 3.00
C PHE A 74 -0.61 -0.33 3.97
N VAL A 75 -0.30 0.17 5.16
CA VAL A 75 0.29 -0.64 6.22
C VAL A 75 -0.59 -0.49 7.46
N GLY A 76 -1.06 -1.61 7.97
CA GLY A 76 -1.95 -1.60 9.13
C GLY A 76 -3.24 -0.83 8.88
N GLY A 77 -3.73 -0.83 7.66
CA GLY A 77 -4.96 -0.13 7.29
C GLY A 77 -4.77 1.36 7.05
N LYS A 78 -3.55 1.87 7.18
CA LYS A 78 -3.28 3.30 6.99
C LYS A 78 -2.48 3.52 5.74
N LEU A 79 -2.78 4.59 5.02
CA LEU A 79 -2.08 4.92 3.79
C LEU A 79 -0.62 5.28 4.07
N LEU A 80 0.30 4.54 3.48
CA LEU A 80 1.71 4.91 3.51
C LEU A 80 2.04 5.84 2.35
N GLY A 81 1.55 5.52 1.17
CA GLY A 81 1.77 6.34 -0.01
C GLY A 81 2.22 5.53 -1.20
N SER A 82 2.83 6.19 -2.16
CA SER A 82 3.36 5.55 -3.33
C SER A 82 4.85 5.27 -3.15
N VAL A 83 5.56 5.02 -4.25
CA VAL A 83 6.96 4.60 -4.24
C VAL A 83 7.85 5.56 -3.45
N ASP A 84 7.68 6.85 -3.66
CA ASP A 84 8.55 7.84 -3.02
C ASP A 84 8.39 7.82 -1.50
N ARG A 85 7.17 7.65 -1.00
CA ARG A 85 6.94 7.60 0.44
C ARG A 85 7.43 6.28 1.03
N VAL A 86 7.29 5.20 0.30
CA VAL A 86 7.79 3.90 0.74
C VAL A 86 9.31 3.96 0.87
N LEU A 87 9.98 4.49 -0.15
CA LEU A 87 11.43 4.58 -0.12
C LEU A 87 11.90 5.56 0.96
N ALA A 88 11.21 6.68 1.12
CA ALA A 88 11.57 7.64 2.15
C ALA A 88 11.44 7.04 3.55
N SER A 89 10.38 6.29 3.80
CA SER A 89 10.20 5.65 5.11
C SER A 89 11.21 4.54 5.34
N HIS A 90 11.61 3.84 4.27
CA HIS A 90 12.64 2.81 4.39
C HIS A 90 13.98 3.43 4.72
N ILE A 91 14.36 4.48 4.00
CA ILE A 91 15.65 5.15 4.18
C ILE A 91 15.72 5.81 5.56
N SER A 92 14.62 6.40 6.02
CA SER A 92 14.62 7.08 7.32
C SER A 92 14.54 6.11 8.50
N GLY A 93 14.34 4.83 8.25
CA GLY A 93 14.23 3.84 9.32
C GLY A 93 12.86 3.71 9.93
N MET A 94 11.85 4.39 9.36
CA MET A 94 10.50 4.35 9.92
C MET A 94 9.70 3.14 9.46
N LEU A 95 10.08 2.54 8.33
CA LEU A 95 9.28 1.49 7.73
C LEU A 95 9.20 0.23 8.60
N VAL A 96 10.33 -0.22 9.13
CA VAL A 96 10.35 -1.44 9.93
C VAL A 96 9.49 -1.30 11.20
N PRO A 97 9.59 -0.20 11.97
CA PRO A 97 8.67 -0.02 13.09
C PRO A 97 7.21 -0.02 12.70
N LEU A 98 6.86 0.59 11.57
CA LEU A 98 5.48 0.58 11.09
C LEU A 98 5.00 -0.82 10.77
N LEU A 99 5.87 -1.63 10.16
CA LEU A 99 5.53 -3.01 9.82
C LEU A 99 5.35 -3.86 11.07
N LYS A 100 6.19 -3.65 12.08
CA LYS A 100 6.06 -4.37 13.34
C LYS A 100 4.76 -3.99 14.04
N GLU A 101 4.43 -2.71 14.05
CA GLU A 101 3.21 -2.23 14.67
C GLU A 101 1.96 -2.80 13.98
N ALA A 102 2.04 -3.00 12.69
CA ALA A 102 0.93 -3.55 11.92
C ALA A 102 0.84 -5.08 12.02
N GLY A 103 1.80 -5.71 12.68
CA GLY A 103 1.82 -7.17 12.77
C GLY A 103 2.36 -7.86 11.54
N ALA A 104 3.05 -7.13 10.67
CA ALA A 104 3.59 -7.69 9.43
C ALA A 104 5.01 -8.23 9.60
N LEU A 105 5.68 -7.85 10.67
CA LEU A 105 7.02 -8.32 10.99
C LEU A 105 7.07 -8.81 12.42
N TRP A 106 7.76 -9.92 12.62
CA TRP A 106 7.80 -10.57 13.92
C TRP A 106 9.22 -10.57 14.51
N LEU A 107 9.96 -9.58 14.41
CA LEU A 107 11.32 -9.59 14.99
C LEU A 107 11.39 -8.96 16.37
#